data_c2c4d66ae281052bb02c1c9d6910d57b
#
_entry.id   c2c4d66ae281052bb02c1c9d6910d57b
#
_cell.length_a   1.000
_cell.length_b   1.000
_cell.length_c   1.000
_cell.angle_alpha   90.00
_cell.angle_beta   90.00
_cell.angle_gamma   90.00
#
_symmetry.space_group_name_H-M   'P 1'
#
loop_
_entity.id
_entity.type
_entity.pdbx_description
1 polymer ?
#
loop_
_entity_poly.entity_id
_entity_poly.type
_entity_poly.pdbx_seq_one_letter_code
_entity_poly.pdbx_strand_id
1 'polypeptide(L)'
;MNSNLLPNLWRFVLLVVIQVLLLKQVAVTAGAYFNVLLYPLFVLLLPVQLFVPYVVLLGFVIGMTVDYFYISYGLHASAAAFSGFARSIIFNIVEPKGGFSGKEPVFTPHYFGWARFTQVASVFFLLHIFWYFSVDYFTFYYFSEIVWKTAASWGLTMIFVILAGFLFNPKR
;
A
#
# COMPACT_ATOMS: atom_id res chain seq x y z
N MET A 1 23.58 -12.43 -6.75
CA MET A 1 23.03 -11.50 -5.72
C MET A 1 21.88 -10.77 -6.37
N ASN A 2 20.66 -10.93 -5.86
CA ASN A 2 19.43 -10.60 -6.57
C ASN A 2 19.36 -9.12 -7.00
N SER A 3 19.31 -8.87 -8.31
CA SER A 3 19.18 -7.55 -8.92
C SER A 3 18.00 -6.70 -8.39
N ASN A 4 17.08 -7.32 -7.65
CA ASN A 4 15.87 -6.69 -7.13
C ASN A 4 15.99 -6.18 -5.66
N LEU A 5 17.06 -6.51 -4.94
CA LEU A 5 17.17 -6.12 -3.52
C LEU A 5 17.38 -4.61 -3.36
N LEU A 6 18.29 -4.03 -4.09
CA LEU A 6 18.63 -2.61 -4.00
C LEU A 6 17.45 -1.70 -4.39
N PRO A 7 16.73 -1.95 -5.52
CA PRO A 7 15.53 -1.19 -5.85
C PRO A 7 14.42 -1.28 -4.80
N ASN A 8 14.22 -2.46 -4.19
CA ASN A 8 13.19 -2.63 -3.17
C ASN A 8 13.57 -1.94 -1.86
N LEU A 9 14.85 -1.98 -1.47
CA LEU A 9 15.34 -1.26 -0.30
C LEU A 9 15.15 0.27 -0.47
N TRP A 10 15.48 0.79 -1.66
CA TRP A 10 15.28 2.21 -1.98
C TRP A 10 13.79 2.60 -1.91
N ARG A 11 12.89 1.80 -2.47
CA ARG A 11 11.45 2.03 -2.38
C ARG A 11 10.96 2.02 -0.94
N PHE A 12 11.45 1.08 -0.13
CA PHE A 12 11.13 1.01 1.30
C PHE A 12 11.48 2.33 2.00
N VAL A 13 12.75 2.75 1.91
CA VAL A 13 13.24 3.97 2.57
C VAL A 13 12.49 5.20 2.07
N LEU A 14 12.35 5.35 0.75
CA LEU A 14 11.68 6.51 0.14
C LEU A 14 10.23 6.63 0.59
N LEU A 15 9.47 5.53 0.56
CA LEU A 15 8.05 5.54 0.95
C LEU A 15 7.86 5.80 2.45
N VAL A 16 8.74 5.28 3.31
CA VAL A 16 8.74 5.60 4.74
C VAL A 16 9.05 7.08 4.96
N VAL A 17 10.07 7.61 4.32
CA VAL A 17 10.45 9.03 4.44
C VAL A 17 9.31 9.95 3.99
N ILE A 18 8.70 9.68 2.82
CA ILE A 18 7.55 10.46 2.33
C ILE A 18 6.39 10.36 3.32
N GLN A 19 6.07 9.16 3.80
CA GLN A 19 4.97 8.93 4.72
C GLN A 19 5.17 9.71 6.02
N VAL A 20 6.36 9.64 6.62
CA VAL A 20 6.66 10.22 7.94
C VAL A 20 6.87 11.73 7.87
N LEU A 21 7.62 12.23 6.89
CA LEU A 21 7.99 13.65 6.84
C LEU A 21 6.93 14.53 6.18
N LEU A 22 6.23 14.03 5.16
CA LEU A 22 5.27 14.81 4.40
C LEU A 22 3.82 14.47 4.77
N LEU A 23 3.44 13.21 4.66
CA LEU A 23 2.04 12.80 4.76
C LEU A 23 1.51 12.81 6.20
N LYS A 24 2.37 12.58 7.18
CA LYS A 24 2.01 12.76 8.61
C LYS A 24 1.60 14.21 8.91
N GLN A 25 2.33 15.18 8.37
CA GLN A 25 2.00 16.60 8.56
C GLN A 25 0.65 16.96 7.92
N VAL A 26 0.35 16.41 6.75
CA VAL A 26 -0.96 16.59 6.10
C VAL A 26 -2.09 16.09 6.99
N ALA A 27 -1.95 14.90 7.57
CA ALA A 27 -2.95 14.33 8.47
C ALA A 27 -3.15 15.18 9.73
N VAL A 28 -2.06 15.67 10.35
CA VAL A 28 -2.12 16.54 11.54
C VAL A 28 -2.81 17.86 11.19
N THR A 29 -2.47 18.49 10.07
CA THR A 29 -3.06 19.77 9.65
C THR A 29 -4.56 19.63 9.32
N ALA A 30 -4.96 18.45 8.79
CA ALA A 30 -6.36 18.16 8.47
C ALA A 30 -7.20 17.76 9.69
N GLY A 31 -6.65 17.83 10.92
CA GLY A 31 -7.38 17.49 12.13
C GLY A 31 -7.79 16.01 12.23
N ALA A 32 -7.02 15.11 11.62
CA ALA A 32 -7.25 13.67 11.56
C ALA A 32 -8.59 13.24 10.92
N TYR A 33 -9.24 14.12 10.13
CA TYR A 33 -10.44 13.75 9.38
C TYR A 33 -10.15 12.75 8.26
N PHE A 34 -8.93 12.76 7.72
CA PHE A 34 -8.45 11.81 6.72
C PHE A 34 -6.95 11.58 6.85
N ASN A 35 -6.50 10.41 6.47
CA ASN A 35 -5.09 10.01 6.45
C ASN A 35 -4.67 9.62 5.04
N VAL A 36 -3.57 10.18 4.54
CA VAL A 36 -2.96 9.73 3.29
C VAL A 36 -1.95 8.64 3.64
N LEU A 37 -2.22 7.41 3.20
CA LEU A 37 -1.40 6.24 3.51
C LEU A 37 -0.71 5.74 2.23
N LEU A 38 0.49 6.23 1.94
CA LEU A 38 1.23 5.88 0.72
C LEU A 38 2.20 4.69 0.91
N TYR A 39 2.69 4.46 2.14
CA TYR A 39 3.66 3.39 2.43
C TYR A 39 3.22 1.98 2.01
N PRO A 40 1.91 1.60 1.96
CA PRO A 40 1.48 0.29 1.49
C PRO A 40 1.78 0.05 0.01
N LEU A 41 2.06 1.11 -0.75
CA LEU A 41 2.52 1.00 -2.14
C LEU A 41 3.79 0.13 -2.24
N PHE A 42 4.66 0.14 -1.21
CA PHE A 42 5.79 -0.79 -1.13
C PHE A 42 5.34 -2.24 -1.27
N VAL A 43 4.31 -2.64 -0.52
CA VAL A 43 3.78 -4.01 -0.53
C VAL A 43 3.22 -4.36 -1.92
N LEU A 44 2.51 -3.42 -2.56
CA LEU A 44 1.97 -3.62 -3.90
C LEU A 44 3.07 -3.78 -4.95
N LEU A 45 4.17 -3.02 -4.84
CA LEU A 45 5.31 -3.01 -5.76
C LEU A 45 6.36 -4.11 -5.49
N LEU A 46 6.16 -4.98 -4.50
CA LEU A 46 7.01 -6.17 -4.32
C LEU A 46 6.91 -7.08 -5.55
N PRO A 47 7.92 -7.94 -5.83
CA PRO A 47 7.87 -8.87 -6.93
C PRO A 47 6.58 -9.68 -6.98
N VAL A 48 5.98 -9.81 -8.18
CA VAL A 48 4.67 -10.46 -8.35
C VAL A 48 4.70 -11.91 -7.87
N GLN A 49 5.80 -12.61 -8.13
CA GLN A 49 5.99 -14.05 -7.80
C GLN A 49 6.54 -14.27 -6.38
N LEU A 50 6.63 -13.22 -5.55
CA LEU A 50 7.15 -13.39 -4.19
C LEU A 50 6.18 -14.22 -3.35
N PHE A 51 6.72 -15.20 -2.64
CA PHE A 51 5.94 -16.07 -1.75
C PHE A 51 5.17 -15.26 -0.69
N VAL A 52 3.88 -15.54 -0.55
CA VAL A 52 2.94 -14.73 0.26
C VAL A 52 3.41 -14.45 1.69
N PRO A 53 3.94 -15.42 2.46
CA PRO A 53 4.47 -15.15 3.80
C PRO A 53 5.56 -14.08 3.84
N TYR A 54 6.43 -14.00 2.82
CA TYR A 54 7.43 -12.93 2.74
C TYR A 54 6.80 -11.57 2.45
N VAL A 55 5.75 -11.54 1.61
CA VAL A 55 5.01 -10.30 1.35
C VAL A 55 4.36 -9.79 2.63
N VAL A 56 3.71 -10.66 3.40
CA VAL A 56 3.09 -10.33 4.69
C VAL A 56 4.13 -9.85 5.70
N LEU A 57 5.27 -10.56 5.80
CA LEU A 57 6.37 -10.19 6.70
C LEU A 57 6.96 -8.82 6.34
N LEU A 58 7.23 -8.57 5.06
CA LEU A 58 7.75 -7.28 4.60
C LEU A 58 6.72 -6.16 4.79
N GLY A 59 5.43 -6.46 4.60
CA GLY A 59 4.33 -5.57 4.94
C GLY A 59 4.32 -5.23 6.44
N PHE A 60 4.44 -6.23 7.29
CA PHE A 60 4.54 -6.02 8.73
C PHE A 60 5.75 -5.15 9.11
N VAL A 61 6.92 -5.41 8.53
CA VAL A 61 8.15 -4.65 8.82
C VAL A 61 8.00 -3.17 8.41
N ILE A 62 7.48 -2.87 7.22
CA ILE A 62 7.29 -1.47 6.83
C ILE A 62 6.24 -0.79 7.70
N GLY A 63 5.15 -1.47 8.05
CA GLY A 63 4.13 -0.95 8.94
C GLY A 63 4.68 -0.67 10.35
N MET A 64 5.47 -1.58 10.93
CA MET A 64 6.16 -1.37 12.21
C MET A 64 7.12 -0.16 12.17
N THR A 65 7.81 0.02 11.05
CA THR A 65 8.67 1.20 10.87
C THR A 65 7.85 2.50 10.91
N VAL A 66 6.69 2.52 10.24
CA VAL A 66 5.78 3.67 10.27
C VAL A 66 5.19 3.86 11.67
N ASP A 67 4.75 2.78 12.34
CA ASP A 67 4.23 2.82 13.72
C ASP A 67 5.20 3.44 14.70
N TYR A 68 6.50 3.14 14.57
CA TYR A 68 7.53 3.74 15.41
C TYR A 68 7.53 5.27 15.33
N PHE A 69 7.40 5.83 14.13
CA PHE A 69 7.36 7.29 13.95
C PHE A 69 6.00 7.92 14.25
N TYR A 70 4.90 7.16 14.10
CA TYR A 70 3.54 7.65 14.41
C TYR A 70 3.13 7.41 15.86
N ILE A 71 3.88 6.57 16.60
CA ILE A 71 3.54 6.13 17.97
C ILE A 71 2.16 5.45 17.99
N SER A 72 1.89 4.58 17.02
CA SER A 72 0.56 4.01 16.75
C SER A 72 0.42 2.52 17.12
N TYR A 73 1.33 1.98 17.92
CA TYR A 73 1.23 0.67 18.59
C TYR A 73 0.83 -0.52 17.72
N GLY A 74 1.32 -0.59 16.48
CA GLY A 74 1.08 -1.72 15.58
C GLY A 74 -0.13 -1.57 14.65
N LEU A 75 -0.77 -0.41 14.61
CA LEU A 75 -1.91 -0.11 13.75
C LEU A 75 -1.53 -0.21 12.27
N HIS A 76 -0.44 0.47 11.87
CA HIS A 76 0.08 0.42 10.50
C HIS A 76 0.66 -0.96 10.17
N ALA A 77 1.29 -1.64 11.14
CA ALA A 77 1.82 -2.99 10.96
C ALA A 77 0.71 -4.00 10.67
N SER A 78 -0.40 -3.95 11.44
CA SER A 78 -1.55 -4.84 11.22
C SER A 78 -2.18 -4.60 9.85
N ALA A 79 -2.38 -3.34 9.46
CA ALA A 79 -2.96 -2.98 8.18
C ALA A 79 -2.08 -3.39 6.99
N ALA A 80 -0.74 -3.23 7.10
CA ALA A 80 0.18 -3.62 6.05
C ALA A 80 0.34 -5.14 5.93
N ALA A 81 0.33 -5.87 7.04
CA ALA A 81 0.33 -7.34 7.04
C ALA A 81 -0.96 -7.89 6.38
N PHE A 82 -2.13 -7.35 6.77
CA PHE A 82 -3.40 -7.67 6.13
C PHE A 82 -3.36 -7.40 4.62
N SER A 83 -2.81 -6.25 4.21
CA SER A 83 -2.67 -5.89 2.79
C SER A 83 -1.73 -6.82 2.03
N GLY A 84 -0.68 -7.32 2.68
CA GLY A 84 0.21 -8.34 2.12
C GLY A 84 -0.54 -9.63 1.77
N PHE A 85 -1.47 -10.04 2.63
CA PHE A 85 -2.35 -11.17 2.38
C PHE A 85 -3.41 -10.84 1.29
N ALA A 86 -4.09 -9.71 1.41
CA ALA A 86 -5.12 -9.27 0.46
C ALA A 86 -4.56 -9.12 -0.97
N ARG A 87 -3.30 -8.68 -1.11
CA ARG A 87 -2.60 -8.59 -2.40
C ARG A 87 -2.60 -9.90 -3.16
N SER A 88 -2.36 -11.02 -2.48
CA SER A 88 -2.34 -12.34 -3.13
C SER A 88 -3.72 -12.72 -3.68
N ILE A 89 -4.78 -12.41 -2.94
CA ILE A 89 -6.16 -12.67 -3.38
C ILE A 89 -6.49 -11.80 -4.59
N ILE A 90 -6.15 -10.49 -4.53
CA ILE A 90 -6.39 -9.56 -5.63
C ILE A 90 -5.65 -10.02 -6.90
N PHE A 91 -4.39 -10.44 -6.77
CA PHE A 91 -3.59 -10.90 -7.91
C PHE A 91 -4.17 -12.18 -8.51
N ASN A 92 -4.63 -13.14 -7.72
CA ASN A 92 -5.28 -14.35 -8.22
C ASN A 92 -6.56 -14.04 -9.03
N ILE A 93 -7.32 -13.00 -8.63
CA ILE A 93 -8.54 -12.58 -9.35
C ILE A 93 -8.18 -11.87 -10.68
N VAL A 94 -7.10 -11.09 -10.69
CA VAL A 94 -6.70 -10.26 -11.84
C VAL A 94 -5.73 -11.01 -12.78
N GLU A 95 -5.29 -12.19 -12.39
CA GLU A 95 -4.36 -13.01 -13.17
C GLU A 95 -4.92 -13.31 -14.56
N PRO A 96 -4.15 -13.07 -15.65
CA PRO A 96 -4.56 -13.44 -17.02
C PRO A 96 -4.72 -14.96 -17.17
N LYS A 97 -5.60 -15.38 -18.09
CA LYS A 97 -5.66 -16.80 -18.50
C LYS A 97 -4.28 -17.23 -19.05
N GLY A 98 -3.52 -18.00 -18.28
CA GLY A 98 -2.16 -18.42 -18.61
C GLY A 98 -1.10 -17.99 -17.60
N GLY A 99 -1.49 -17.34 -16.50
CA GLY A 99 -0.59 -16.90 -15.44
C GLY A 99 0.14 -15.60 -15.75
N PHE A 100 0.85 -15.07 -14.76
CA PHE A 100 1.82 -14.01 -14.99
C PHE A 100 3.02 -14.60 -15.74
N SER A 101 3.41 -14.00 -16.85
CA SER A 101 4.41 -14.57 -17.79
C SER A 101 5.83 -14.68 -17.23
N GLY A 102 6.04 -14.28 -15.96
CA GLY A 102 7.36 -14.27 -15.33
C GLY A 102 8.31 -13.17 -15.85
N LYS A 103 7.88 -12.44 -16.88
CA LYS A 103 8.61 -11.30 -17.44
C LYS A 103 8.29 -9.99 -16.70
N GLU A 104 7.19 -9.99 -15.93
CA GLU A 104 6.76 -8.84 -15.12
C GLU A 104 7.31 -8.97 -13.69
N PRO A 105 8.47 -8.34 -13.39
CA PRO A 105 9.11 -8.51 -12.08
C PRO A 105 8.33 -7.81 -10.95
N VAL A 106 7.63 -6.71 -11.26
CA VAL A 106 6.91 -5.86 -10.30
C VAL A 106 5.60 -5.35 -10.90
N PHE A 107 4.62 -5.10 -10.05
CA PHE A 107 3.31 -4.61 -10.49
C PHE A 107 3.35 -3.09 -10.69
N THR A 108 3.71 -2.64 -11.90
CA THR A 108 3.78 -1.22 -12.27
C THR A 108 2.96 -0.91 -13.53
N PRO A 109 2.61 0.38 -13.78
CA PRO A 109 1.91 0.78 -15.00
C PRO A 109 2.63 0.40 -16.28
N HIS A 110 3.98 0.31 -16.23
CA HIS A 110 4.81 -0.07 -17.39
C HIS A 110 4.51 -1.49 -17.87
N TYR A 111 4.39 -2.45 -16.96
CA TYR A 111 4.15 -3.85 -17.32
C TYR A 111 2.68 -4.20 -17.51
N PHE A 112 1.78 -3.57 -16.74
CA PHE A 112 0.37 -3.95 -16.70
C PHE A 112 -0.58 -2.92 -17.34
N GLY A 113 -0.05 -1.76 -17.71
CA GLY A 113 -0.86 -0.62 -18.19
C GLY A 113 -1.54 0.15 -17.06
N TRP A 114 -1.80 1.43 -17.31
CA TRP A 114 -2.36 2.34 -16.31
C TRP A 114 -3.75 1.90 -15.80
N ALA A 115 -4.62 1.44 -16.70
CA ALA A 115 -5.98 1.05 -16.32
C ALA A 115 -5.96 -0.11 -15.30
N ARG A 116 -5.22 -1.18 -15.58
CA ARG A 116 -5.12 -2.33 -14.69
C ARG A 116 -4.40 -1.98 -13.39
N PHE A 117 -3.32 -1.20 -13.47
CA PHE A 117 -2.61 -0.73 -12.27
C PHE A 117 -3.54 0.06 -11.34
N THR A 118 -4.29 1.03 -11.89
CA THR A 118 -5.20 1.86 -11.11
C THR A 118 -6.34 1.05 -10.50
N GLN A 119 -6.92 0.10 -11.23
CA GLN A 119 -7.97 -0.78 -10.72
C GLN A 119 -7.48 -1.62 -9.53
N VAL A 120 -6.34 -2.29 -9.67
CA VAL A 120 -5.76 -3.13 -8.61
C VAL A 120 -5.34 -2.29 -7.42
N ALA A 121 -4.65 -1.18 -7.66
CA ALA A 121 -4.25 -0.25 -6.59
C ALA A 121 -5.48 0.30 -5.84
N SER A 122 -6.56 0.64 -6.57
CA SER A 122 -7.81 1.12 -5.97
C SER A 122 -8.39 0.12 -4.96
N VAL A 123 -8.55 -1.13 -5.35
CA VAL A 123 -9.08 -2.19 -4.46
C VAL A 123 -8.10 -2.45 -3.30
N PHE A 124 -6.81 -2.53 -3.59
CA PHE A 124 -5.77 -2.77 -2.59
C PHE A 124 -5.75 -1.67 -1.51
N PHE A 125 -5.74 -0.40 -1.90
CA PHE A 125 -5.73 0.72 -0.96
C PHE A 125 -7.06 0.90 -0.24
N LEU A 126 -8.18 0.61 -0.89
CA LEU A 126 -9.49 0.61 -0.23
C LEU A 126 -9.53 -0.39 0.93
N LEU A 127 -9.08 -1.62 0.69
CA LEU A 127 -9.03 -2.67 1.72
C LEU A 127 -8.03 -2.30 2.83
N HIS A 128 -6.87 -1.76 2.49
CA HIS A 128 -5.87 -1.32 3.46
C HIS A 128 -6.40 -0.24 4.40
N ILE A 129 -6.99 0.83 3.84
CA ILE A 129 -7.48 1.98 4.61
C ILE A 129 -8.72 1.60 5.43
N PHE A 130 -9.59 0.75 4.88
CA PHE A 130 -10.73 0.23 5.61
C PHE A 130 -10.28 -0.59 6.83
N TRP A 131 -9.31 -1.49 6.67
CA TRP A 131 -8.74 -2.25 7.77
C TRP A 131 -8.09 -1.33 8.81
N TYR A 132 -7.30 -0.35 8.35
CA TYR A 132 -6.65 0.63 9.21
C TYR A 132 -7.66 1.31 10.13
N PHE A 133 -8.72 1.92 9.60
CA PHE A 133 -9.73 2.59 10.42
C PHE A 133 -10.57 1.61 11.24
N SER A 134 -10.83 0.40 10.77
CA SER A 134 -11.54 -0.61 11.53
C SER A 134 -10.79 -1.03 12.79
N VAL A 135 -9.47 -1.15 12.72
CA VAL A 135 -8.62 -1.45 13.88
C VAL A 135 -8.43 -0.22 14.77
N ASP A 136 -8.30 0.97 14.19
CA ASP A 136 -8.14 2.23 14.91
C ASP A 136 -9.36 2.53 15.81
N TYR A 137 -10.57 2.38 15.32
CA TYR A 137 -11.79 2.56 16.09
C TYR A 137 -12.14 1.37 17.01
N PHE A 138 -11.77 0.16 16.61
CA PHE A 138 -12.00 -1.11 17.31
C PHE A 138 -13.44 -1.30 17.84
N THR A 139 -14.44 -0.68 17.18
CA THR A 139 -15.87 -0.79 17.51
C THR A 139 -16.75 -0.57 16.31
N PHE A 140 -17.82 -1.31 16.21
CA PHE A 140 -18.84 -1.15 15.16
C PHE A 140 -19.76 0.05 15.38
N TYR A 141 -19.74 0.67 16.55
CA TYR A 141 -20.57 1.84 16.84
C TYR A 141 -20.31 3.02 15.89
N TYR A 142 -19.05 3.21 15.49
CA TYR A 142 -18.62 4.28 14.57
C TYR A 142 -18.50 3.82 13.12
N PHE A 143 -19.29 2.82 12.70
CA PHE A 143 -19.19 2.25 11.33
C PHE A 143 -19.33 3.31 10.23
N SER A 144 -20.28 4.26 10.38
CA SER A 144 -20.46 5.36 9.42
C SER A 144 -19.22 6.25 9.31
N GLU A 145 -18.54 6.52 10.43
CA GLU A 145 -17.31 7.29 10.44
C GLU A 145 -16.14 6.52 9.78
N ILE A 146 -16.04 5.22 10.06
CA ILE A 146 -15.05 4.35 9.40
C ILE A 146 -15.23 4.40 7.89
N VAL A 147 -16.46 4.25 7.38
CA VAL A 147 -16.76 4.28 5.95
C VAL A 147 -16.42 5.65 5.34
N TRP A 148 -16.84 6.73 5.97
CA TRP A 148 -16.57 8.09 5.49
C TRP A 148 -15.08 8.41 5.46
N LYS A 149 -14.36 8.15 6.55
CA LYS A 149 -12.91 8.36 6.63
C LYS A 149 -12.15 7.48 5.64
N THR A 150 -12.61 6.24 5.45
CA THR A 150 -12.05 5.35 4.42
C THR A 150 -12.21 5.94 3.04
N ALA A 151 -13.41 6.40 2.67
CA ALA A 151 -13.68 6.96 1.35
C ALA A 151 -12.84 8.23 1.07
N ALA A 152 -12.80 9.15 2.03
CA ALA A 152 -12.03 10.39 1.91
C ALA A 152 -10.52 10.11 1.82
N SER A 153 -10.00 9.26 2.72
CA SER A 153 -8.58 8.90 2.74
C SER A 153 -8.16 8.12 1.49
N TRP A 154 -9.02 7.22 1.01
CA TRP A 154 -8.79 6.48 -0.22
C TRP A 154 -8.69 7.39 -1.44
N GLY A 155 -9.64 8.33 -1.60
CA GLY A 155 -9.62 9.27 -2.73
C GLY A 155 -8.33 10.09 -2.78
N LEU A 156 -7.91 10.65 -1.64
CA LEU A 156 -6.66 11.40 -1.54
C LEU A 156 -5.43 10.51 -1.76
N THR A 157 -5.40 9.33 -1.14
CA THR A 157 -4.29 8.39 -1.30
C THR A 157 -4.12 7.97 -2.76
N MET A 158 -5.21 7.76 -3.51
CA MET A 158 -5.16 7.38 -4.92
C MET A 158 -4.50 8.46 -5.81
N ILE A 159 -4.67 9.74 -5.48
CA ILE A 159 -3.96 10.82 -6.19
C ILE A 159 -2.44 10.65 -6.03
N PHE A 160 -1.97 10.42 -4.80
CA PHE A 160 -0.54 10.19 -4.53
C PHE A 160 -0.03 8.86 -5.12
N VAL A 161 -0.85 7.82 -5.15
CA VAL A 161 -0.51 6.52 -5.77
C VAL A 161 -0.31 6.68 -7.28
N ILE A 162 -1.18 7.43 -7.96
CA ILE A 162 -1.03 7.70 -9.39
C ILE A 162 0.24 8.52 -9.65
N LEU A 163 0.51 9.56 -8.86
CA LEU A 163 1.75 10.33 -8.96
C LEU A 163 2.99 9.47 -8.71
N ALA A 164 2.96 8.62 -7.70
CA ALA A 164 4.03 7.67 -7.41
C ALA A 164 4.20 6.64 -8.55
N GLY A 165 3.11 6.24 -9.21
CA GLY A 165 3.14 5.37 -10.38
C GLY A 165 4.00 5.93 -11.52
N PHE A 166 4.05 7.25 -11.71
CA PHE A 166 4.95 7.89 -12.67
C PHE A 166 6.42 7.83 -12.22
N LEU A 167 6.69 7.95 -10.91
CA LEU A 167 8.05 7.92 -10.35
C LEU A 167 8.66 6.50 -10.41
N PHE A 168 7.86 5.48 -10.11
CA PHE A 168 8.32 4.09 -10.08
C PHE A 168 8.16 3.37 -11.41
N ASN A 169 7.76 4.09 -12.48
CA ASN A 169 7.64 3.53 -13.82
C ASN A 169 9.02 3.51 -14.49
N PRO A 170 9.64 2.34 -14.70
CA PRO A 170 10.96 2.29 -15.33
C PRO A 170 10.85 2.85 -16.75
N LYS A 171 11.63 3.90 -17.03
CA LYS A 171 11.80 4.37 -18.42
C LYS A 171 12.50 3.27 -19.22
N ARG A 172 12.04 3.01 -20.45
CA ARG A 172 12.72 2.14 -21.42
C ARG A 172 14.11 2.66 -21.73
#